data_44708eeb89697563e995a1bfd74fa696
#
_entry.id   44708eeb89697563e995a1bfd74fa696
#
_cell.length_a   1.000
_cell.length_b   1.000
_cell.length_c   1.000
_cell.angle_alpha   90.00
_cell.angle_beta   90.00
_cell.angle_gamma   90.00
#
_symmetry.space_group_name_H-M   'P 1'
#
loop_
_entity.id
_entity.type
_entity.pdbx_description
1 polymer ?
#
loop_
_entity_poly.entity_id
_entity_poly.type
_entity_poly.pdbx_seq_one_letter_code
_entity_poly.pdbx_strand_id
1 'polypeptide(L)'
;ETGRLLRYAAFRQTAGEDGFIAVAHHRRDQAETVLMRLCRGTGLRGLAGMAPVRENICRPLLFCDREEIEDYCRENGLGWREDATNREEVYTRNKLRLRVLPILEEINPQAVGHIAKTASLLAEEEDFLEQQTALFWKEIQLPSLPEEVSLSIEGLNALHPAMRRRILRQAVGQFQKKDISAKQLAALEDLLRKESGKQLDFPEGLRAENRYGTLVLSRRAADAPRGFCYALPMEEEIFIPEAGIAVLVSLDEKKVEISAETCTNVFDYDKIGHTLFC
;
A
#
# COMPACT_ATOMS: atom_id res chain seq x y z
N GLU A 1 18.69 8.75 10.90
CA GLU A 1 17.32 8.18 10.99
C GLU A 1 16.94 7.82 12.43
N THR A 2 17.83 7.18 13.18
CA THR A 2 17.61 6.77 14.58
C THR A 2 17.26 7.95 15.51
N GLY A 3 17.95 9.09 15.40
CA GLY A 3 17.68 10.28 16.22
C GLY A 3 16.31 10.90 15.97
N ARG A 4 15.80 10.81 14.73
CA ARG A 4 14.44 11.25 14.38
C ARG A 4 13.39 10.33 15.03
N LEU A 5 13.58 9.03 14.95
CA LEU A 5 12.66 8.05 15.55
C LEU A 5 12.55 8.23 17.06
N LEU A 6 13.67 8.39 17.77
CA LEU A 6 13.70 8.63 19.21
C LEU A 6 12.99 9.95 19.59
N ARG A 7 13.23 11.01 18.83
CA ARG A 7 12.56 12.31 19.07
C ARG A 7 11.04 12.21 18.92
N TYR A 8 10.55 11.56 17.85
CA TYR A 8 9.11 11.39 17.67
C TYR A 8 8.49 10.43 18.68
N ALA A 9 9.23 9.41 19.15
CA ALA A 9 8.77 8.56 20.24
C ALA A 9 8.58 9.36 21.54
N ALA A 10 9.56 10.22 21.90
CA ALA A 10 9.45 11.10 23.06
C ALA A 10 8.30 12.11 22.93
N PHE A 11 8.10 12.70 21.74
CA PHE A 11 6.98 13.61 21.51
C PHE A 11 5.62 12.92 21.66
N ARG A 12 5.45 11.69 21.13
CA ARG A 12 4.22 10.92 21.30
C ARG A 12 3.97 10.56 22.77
N GLN A 13 5.01 10.18 23.50
CA GLN A 13 4.90 9.91 24.93
C GLN A 13 4.44 11.14 25.73
N THR A 14 4.92 12.33 25.37
CA THR A 14 4.55 13.58 26.04
C THR A 14 3.16 14.05 25.63
N ALA A 15 2.78 13.89 24.35
CA ALA A 15 1.49 14.32 23.84
C ALA A 15 0.33 13.44 24.33
N GLY A 16 0.59 12.18 24.66
CA GLY A 16 -0.47 11.21 24.98
C GLY A 16 -1.26 10.76 23.72
N GLU A 17 -2.33 10.01 23.95
CA GLU A 17 -3.13 9.41 22.85
C GLU A 17 -3.90 10.47 22.04
N ASP A 18 -4.44 11.47 22.70
CA ASP A 18 -5.27 12.53 22.08
C ASP A 18 -4.49 13.81 21.76
N GLY A 19 -3.19 13.86 22.08
CA GLY A 19 -2.37 15.06 21.94
C GLY A 19 -1.84 15.28 20.53
N PHE A 20 -1.73 16.57 20.12
CA PHE A 20 -1.13 16.96 18.84
C PHE A 20 0.33 17.37 19.04
N ILE A 21 1.15 17.05 18.04
CA ILE A 21 2.56 17.42 17.98
C ILE A 21 2.72 18.49 16.91
N ALA A 22 2.95 19.74 17.31
CA ALA A 22 3.28 20.81 16.40
C ALA A 22 4.78 20.79 16.07
N VAL A 23 5.12 20.80 14.78
CA VAL A 23 6.52 20.85 14.31
C VAL A 23 6.73 22.05 13.40
N ALA A 24 7.87 22.73 13.59
CA ALA A 24 8.22 23.98 12.90
C ALA A 24 8.83 23.76 11.50
N HIS A 25 8.27 22.86 10.70
CA HIS A 25 8.63 22.78 9.30
C HIS A 25 8.02 23.95 8.53
N HIS A 26 8.81 24.55 7.65
CA HIS A 26 8.42 25.73 6.87
C HIS A 26 8.56 25.46 5.36
N ARG A 27 8.26 26.46 4.53
CA ARG A 27 8.22 26.35 3.05
C ARG A 27 9.50 25.78 2.46
N ARG A 28 10.66 26.19 2.94
CA ARG A 28 11.96 25.68 2.47
C ARG A 28 12.15 24.20 2.80
N ASP A 29 11.70 23.73 3.97
CA ASP A 29 11.72 22.30 4.33
C ASP A 29 10.81 21.46 3.41
N GLN A 30 9.70 22.05 2.92
CA GLN A 30 8.85 21.41 1.93
C GLN A 30 9.60 21.22 0.62
N ALA A 31 10.25 22.27 0.10
CA ALA A 31 11.05 22.18 -1.11
C ALA A 31 12.19 21.15 -0.99
N GLU A 32 12.93 21.14 0.13
CA GLU A 32 13.95 20.15 0.41
C GLU A 32 13.37 18.72 0.35
N THR A 33 12.19 18.52 0.93
CA THR A 33 11.53 17.20 0.98
C THR A 33 11.11 16.74 -0.41
N VAL A 34 10.56 17.63 -1.22
CA VAL A 34 10.16 17.33 -2.61
C VAL A 34 11.39 16.94 -3.44
N LEU A 35 12.45 17.77 -3.41
CA LEU A 35 13.68 17.50 -4.15
C LEU A 35 14.36 16.20 -3.70
N MET A 36 14.40 15.93 -2.39
CA MET A 36 14.96 14.70 -1.86
C MET A 36 14.20 13.46 -2.33
N ARG A 37 12.87 13.54 -2.41
CA ARG A 37 12.03 12.46 -2.90
C ARG A 37 12.18 12.28 -4.42
N LEU A 38 12.26 13.38 -5.16
CA LEU A 38 12.51 13.37 -6.60
C LEU A 38 13.84 12.68 -6.93
N CYS A 39 14.92 13.00 -6.23
CA CYS A 39 16.23 12.36 -6.39
C CYS A 39 16.23 10.85 -6.09
N ARG A 40 15.31 10.37 -5.25
CA ARG A 40 15.17 8.94 -4.92
C ARG A 40 14.25 8.20 -5.89
N GLY A 41 13.58 8.90 -6.77
CA GLY A 41 12.51 8.37 -7.60
C GLY A 41 11.22 8.20 -6.78
N THR A 42 10.20 8.95 -7.16
CA THR A 42 8.91 8.92 -6.47
C THR A 42 7.77 9.18 -7.44
N GLY A 43 6.58 8.71 -7.11
CA GLY A 43 5.34 9.05 -7.79
C GLY A 43 4.68 10.30 -7.20
N LEU A 44 3.44 10.56 -7.64
CA LEU A 44 2.63 11.71 -7.25
C LEU A 44 2.57 11.91 -5.73
N ARG A 45 2.25 10.85 -4.98
CA ARG A 45 2.18 10.86 -3.50
C ARG A 45 3.46 11.37 -2.84
N GLY A 46 4.61 11.06 -3.40
CA GLY A 46 5.87 11.56 -2.86
C GLY A 46 6.14 13.01 -3.23
N LEU A 47 5.80 13.44 -4.46
CA LEU A 47 5.95 14.82 -4.90
C LEU A 47 4.98 15.78 -4.20
N ALA A 48 3.86 15.30 -3.69
CA ALA A 48 2.95 16.03 -2.81
C ALA A 48 3.62 16.54 -1.51
N GLY A 49 4.86 16.12 -1.23
CA GLY A 49 5.64 16.66 -0.12
C GLY A 49 5.10 16.24 1.25
N MET A 50 5.22 17.14 2.23
CA MET A 50 4.69 16.97 3.58
C MET A 50 3.26 17.52 3.65
N ALA A 51 2.35 16.75 4.23
CA ALA A 51 1.01 17.24 4.52
C ALA A 51 1.03 18.22 5.70
N PRO A 52 0.17 19.27 5.72
CA PRO A 52 0.01 20.17 6.86
C PRO A 52 -0.33 19.44 8.14
N VAL A 53 -1.21 18.45 8.04
CA VAL A 53 -1.60 17.54 9.13
C VAL A 53 -1.43 16.11 8.65
N ARG A 54 -0.82 15.28 9.48
CA ARG A 54 -0.72 13.84 9.24
C ARG A 54 -0.77 13.12 10.59
N GLU A 55 -1.81 12.30 10.79
CA GLU A 55 -2.07 11.68 12.08
C GLU A 55 -2.17 12.78 13.17
N ASN A 56 -1.43 12.67 14.25
CA ASN A 56 -1.36 13.68 15.30
C ASN A 56 -0.24 14.73 15.13
N ILE A 57 0.38 14.80 13.95
CA ILE A 57 1.46 15.77 13.66
C ILE A 57 0.91 16.90 12.82
N CYS A 58 0.99 18.14 13.30
CA CYS A 58 0.64 19.34 12.55
C CYS A 58 1.88 20.20 12.25
N ARG A 59 1.83 20.94 11.11
CA ARG A 59 2.91 21.80 10.60
C ARG A 59 2.36 23.19 10.32
N PRO A 60 2.13 23.99 11.36
CA PRO A 60 1.47 25.29 11.21
C PRO A 60 2.25 26.26 10.30
N LEU A 61 3.58 26.14 10.29
CA LEU A 61 4.47 27.04 9.55
C LEU A 61 4.81 26.56 8.13
N LEU A 62 4.17 25.49 7.64
CA LEU A 62 4.55 24.83 6.37
C LEU A 62 4.47 25.78 5.15
N PHE A 63 3.64 26.81 5.23
CA PHE A 63 3.40 27.78 4.16
C PHE A 63 4.13 29.12 4.38
N CYS A 64 4.81 29.28 5.52
CA CYS A 64 5.57 30.48 5.85
C CYS A 64 6.99 30.43 5.28
N ASP A 65 7.54 31.59 4.92
CA ASP A 65 8.95 31.72 4.62
C ASP A 65 9.76 31.82 5.90
N ARG A 66 11.05 31.51 5.81
CA ARG A 66 11.94 31.57 6.99
C ARG A 66 12.07 33.00 7.51
N GLU A 67 12.15 33.96 6.61
CA GLU A 67 12.25 35.39 6.91
C GLU A 67 11.02 35.88 7.69
N GLU A 68 9.83 35.49 7.26
CA GLU A 68 8.57 35.83 7.98
C GLU A 68 8.58 35.29 9.42
N ILE A 69 9.09 34.09 9.60
CA ILE A 69 9.18 33.45 10.93
C ILE A 69 10.20 34.18 11.81
N GLU A 70 11.37 34.54 11.25
CA GLU A 70 12.42 35.25 11.96
C GLU A 70 12.00 36.68 12.32
N ASP A 71 11.27 37.37 11.43
CA ASP A 71 10.69 38.69 11.67
C ASP A 71 9.69 38.65 12.82
N TYR A 72 8.76 37.67 12.77
CA TYR A 72 7.79 37.46 13.85
C TYR A 72 8.50 37.22 15.21
N CYS A 73 9.55 36.40 15.23
CA CYS A 73 10.32 36.15 16.45
C CYS A 73 10.99 37.43 16.97
N ARG A 74 11.55 38.26 16.08
CA ARG A 74 12.18 39.57 16.45
C ARG A 74 11.15 40.54 17.02
N GLU A 75 10.01 40.68 16.37
CA GLU A 75 8.94 41.58 16.82
C GLU A 75 8.36 41.20 18.18
N ASN A 76 8.32 39.92 18.48
CA ASN A 76 7.78 39.42 19.74
C ASN A 76 8.86 39.09 20.80
N GLY A 77 10.12 39.45 20.58
CA GLY A 77 11.22 39.23 21.54
C GLY A 77 11.52 37.74 21.80
N LEU A 78 11.19 36.85 20.87
CA LEU A 78 11.41 35.42 20.98
C LEU A 78 12.84 35.06 20.54
N GLY A 79 13.61 34.46 21.43
CA GLY A 79 14.94 33.97 21.11
C GLY A 79 14.88 32.60 20.41
N TRP A 80 15.68 32.41 19.36
CA TRP A 80 15.88 31.09 18.75
C TRP A 80 17.36 30.74 18.71
N ARG A 81 17.65 29.44 18.58
CA ARG A 81 19.02 28.94 18.44
C ARG A 81 19.19 28.24 17.09
N GLU A 82 20.31 28.54 16.43
CA GLU A 82 20.72 27.77 15.26
C GLU A 82 21.47 26.50 15.70
N ASP A 83 21.05 25.36 15.17
CA ASP A 83 21.77 24.11 15.34
C ASP A 83 23.01 24.11 14.43
N ALA A 84 24.20 23.98 15.03
CA ALA A 84 25.48 23.99 14.31
C ALA A 84 25.56 22.87 13.25
N THR A 85 24.86 21.73 13.46
CA THR A 85 24.82 20.62 12.52
C THR A 85 24.11 20.96 11.20
N ASN A 86 23.35 22.03 11.13
CA ASN A 86 22.73 22.53 9.90
C ASN A 86 23.74 22.94 8.83
N ARG A 87 24.99 23.19 9.20
CA ARG A 87 26.10 23.57 8.31
C ARG A 87 26.90 22.36 7.79
N GLU A 88 26.66 21.18 8.31
CA GLU A 88 27.41 19.98 7.92
C GLU A 88 26.82 19.37 6.63
N GLU A 89 27.63 19.34 5.56
CA GLU A 89 27.23 18.76 4.26
C GLU A 89 27.20 17.21 4.21
N VAL A 90 27.42 16.53 5.32
CA VAL A 90 27.42 15.07 5.39
C VAL A 90 26.05 14.49 5.04
N TYR A 91 24.98 15.23 5.32
CA TYR A 91 23.61 14.77 5.10
C TYR A 91 23.05 15.26 3.75
N THR A 92 22.39 14.38 3.03
CA THR A 92 21.74 14.69 1.73
C THR A 92 20.83 15.93 1.82
N ARG A 93 20.10 16.10 2.92
CA ARG A 93 19.22 17.24 3.12
C ARG A 93 20.01 18.55 3.19
N ASN A 94 21.13 18.55 3.90
CA ASN A 94 21.99 19.72 3.99
C ASN A 94 22.65 20.05 2.65
N LYS A 95 23.01 19.05 1.82
CA LYS A 95 23.50 19.30 0.45
C LYS A 95 22.45 19.98 -0.42
N LEU A 96 21.19 19.56 -0.32
CA LEU A 96 20.10 20.22 -1.04
C LEU A 96 19.93 21.67 -0.58
N ARG A 97 19.92 21.89 0.73
CA ARG A 97 19.77 23.23 1.36
C ARG A 97 20.88 24.18 0.99
N LEU A 98 22.15 23.71 1.05
CA LEU A 98 23.32 24.58 0.95
C LEU A 98 23.85 24.74 -0.49
N ARG A 99 23.54 23.80 -1.38
CA ARG A 99 24.07 23.83 -2.76
C ARG A 99 22.97 23.87 -3.82
N VAL A 100 21.95 23.04 -3.73
CA VAL A 100 20.98 22.90 -4.81
C VAL A 100 19.94 24.02 -4.77
N LEU A 101 19.35 24.29 -3.62
CA LEU A 101 18.35 25.37 -3.50
C LEU A 101 18.91 26.74 -3.87
N PRO A 102 20.13 27.16 -3.43
CA PRO A 102 20.69 28.43 -3.86
C PRO A 102 20.84 28.52 -5.38
N ILE A 103 21.31 27.49 -6.08
CA ILE A 103 21.40 27.49 -7.55
C ILE A 103 20.02 27.64 -8.20
N LEU A 104 18.99 26.96 -7.65
CA LEU A 104 17.63 27.13 -8.15
C LEU A 104 17.10 28.55 -7.92
N GLU A 105 17.44 29.16 -6.79
CA GLU A 105 17.09 30.56 -6.45
C GLU A 105 17.85 31.60 -7.30
N GLU A 106 19.07 31.27 -7.74
CA GLU A 106 19.80 32.09 -8.74
C GLU A 106 19.09 32.06 -10.10
N ILE A 107 18.55 30.89 -10.51
CA ILE A 107 17.79 30.78 -11.76
C ILE A 107 16.42 31.46 -11.63
N ASN A 108 15.76 31.26 -10.51
CA ASN A 108 14.47 31.89 -10.21
C ASN A 108 14.36 32.16 -8.70
N PRO A 109 14.35 33.43 -8.26
CA PRO A 109 14.24 33.74 -6.83
C PRO A 109 13.01 33.16 -6.12
N GLN A 110 11.96 32.82 -6.87
CA GLN A 110 10.76 32.22 -6.34
C GLN A 110 10.77 30.65 -6.41
N ALA A 111 11.89 30.02 -6.73
CA ALA A 111 11.98 28.58 -6.95
C ALA A 111 11.46 27.77 -5.75
N VAL A 112 11.82 28.13 -4.53
CA VAL A 112 11.34 27.48 -3.29
C VAL A 112 9.81 27.58 -3.18
N GLY A 113 9.26 28.78 -3.41
CA GLY A 113 7.81 29.00 -3.40
C GLY A 113 7.09 28.20 -4.48
N HIS A 114 7.63 28.15 -5.69
CA HIS A 114 7.06 27.37 -6.81
C HIS A 114 7.08 25.87 -6.52
N ILE A 115 8.17 25.32 -5.98
CA ILE A 115 8.26 23.90 -5.59
C ILE A 115 7.21 23.58 -4.52
N ALA A 116 7.10 24.41 -3.49
CA ALA A 116 6.12 24.21 -2.42
C ALA A 116 4.67 24.30 -2.93
N LYS A 117 4.38 25.28 -3.82
CA LYS A 117 3.07 25.43 -4.45
C LYS A 117 2.72 24.22 -5.33
N THR A 118 3.68 23.75 -6.13
CA THR A 118 3.51 22.52 -6.94
C THR A 118 3.19 21.33 -6.05
N ALA A 119 3.90 21.16 -4.93
CA ALA A 119 3.61 20.09 -3.97
C ALA A 119 2.18 20.17 -3.42
N SER A 120 1.66 21.37 -3.15
CA SER A 120 0.27 21.56 -2.69
C SER A 120 -0.75 21.16 -3.75
N LEU A 121 -0.55 21.56 -5.01
CA LEU A 121 -1.43 21.15 -6.11
C LEU A 121 -1.41 19.63 -6.30
N LEU A 122 -0.23 19.02 -6.26
CA LEU A 122 -0.10 17.57 -6.36
C LEU A 122 -0.72 16.85 -5.14
N ALA A 123 -0.78 17.48 -3.98
CA ALA A 123 -1.47 16.94 -2.80
C ALA A 123 -2.99 16.90 -3.00
N GLU A 124 -3.57 17.94 -3.62
CA GLU A 124 -5.00 17.99 -3.96
C GLU A 124 -5.38 16.91 -5.00
N GLU A 125 -4.54 16.75 -6.04
CA GLU A 125 -4.73 15.69 -7.04
C GLU A 125 -4.58 14.29 -6.44
N GLU A 126 -3.62 14.11 -5.52
CA GLU A 126 -3.42 12.85 -4.81
C GLU A 126 -4.62 12.49 -3.95
N ASP A 127 -5.18 13.47 -3.22
CA ASP A 127 -6.37 13.29 -2.40
C ASP A 127 -7.57 12.86 -3.26
N PHE A 128 -7.81 13.52 -4.39
CA PHE A 128 -8.84 13.12 -5.35
C PHE A 128 -8.65 11.68 -5.83
N LEU A 129 -7.43 11.32 -6.24
CA LEU A 129 -7.15 9.96 -6.70
C LEU A 129 -7.27 8.93 -5.57
N GLU A 130 -7.00 9.29 -4.32
CA GLU A 130 -7.19 8.41 -3.17
C GLU A 130 -8.68 8.17 -2.89
N GLN A 131 -9.50 9.21 -2.99
CA GLN A 131 -10.97 9.09 -2.92
C GLN A 131 -11.51 8.19 -4.04
N GLN A 132 -11.08 8.39 -5.29
CA GLN A 132 -11.47 7.52 -6.41
C GLN A 132 -11.02 6.08 -6.19
N THR A 133 -9.82 5.88 -5.65
CA THR A 133 -9.32 4.54 -5.32
C THR A 133 -10.22 3.84 -4.32
N ALA A 134 -10.70 4.56 -3.30
CA ALA A 134 -11.60 4.01 -2.29
C ALA A 134 -12.98 3.63 -2.86
N LEU A 135 -13.48 4.37 -3.86
CA LEU A 135 -14.73 4.04 -4.56
C LEU A 135 -14.56 2.76 -5.38
N PHE A 136 -13.57 2.70 -6.26
CA PHE A 136 -13.30 1.53 -7.07
C PHE A 136 -12.94 0.30 -6.24
N TRP A 137 -12.27 0.48 -5.11
CA TRP A 137 -12.01 -0.62 -4.19
C TRP A 137 -13.29 -1.33 -3.77
N LYS A 138 -14.32 -0.57 -3.37
CA LYS A 138 -15.62 -1.12 -2.94
C LYS A 138 -16.33 -1.90 -4.07
N GLU A 139 -16.15 -1.46 -5.31
CA GLU A 139 -16.79 -2.09 -6.48
C GLU A 139 -16.12 -3.42 -6.87
N ILE A 140 -14.80 -3.52 -6.70
CA ILE A 140 -14.04 -4.68 -7.17
C ILE A 140 -13.65 -5.66 -6.06
N GLN A 141 -13.79 -5.25 -4.80
CA GLN A 141 -13.55 -6.13 -3.65
C GLN A 141 -14.63 -7.22 -3.59
N LEU A 142 -14.18 -8.46 -3.47
CA LEU A 142 -15.03 -9.63 -3.32
C LEU A 142 -15.02 -10.11 -1.86
N PRO A 143 -16.04 -10.87 -1.43
CA PRO A 143 -15.99 -11.55 -0.13
C PRO A 143 -14.72 -12.37 0.02
N SER A 144 -14.08 -12.30 1.17
CA SER A 144 -12.82 -12.98 1.45
C SER A 144 -12.80 -13.56 2.85
N LEU A 145 -11.96 -14.56 3.05
CA LEU A 145 -11.69 -15.12 4.38
C LEU A 145 -10.96 -14.12 5.27
N PRO A 146 -10.96 -14.29 6.59
CA PRO A 146 -10.11 -13.54 7.49
C PRO A 146 -8.64 -13.59 7.01
N GLU A 147 -7.93 -12.47 7.08
CA GLU A 147 -6.54 -12.31 6.61
C GLU A 147 -6.31 -12.54 5.10
N GLU A 148 -7.37 -12.50 4.29
CA GLU A 148 -7.30 -12.48 2.83
C GLU A 148 -7.88 -11.18 2.27
N VAL A 149 -7.40 -10.82 1.08
CA VAL A 149 -7.98 -9.77 0.24
C VAL A 149 -8.27 -10.37 -1.12
N SER A 150 -9.53 -10.34 -1.52
CA SER A 150 -9.99 -10.86 -2.82
C SER A 150 -10.50 -9.72 -3.70
N LEU A 151 -9.97 -9.64 -4.93
CA LEU A 151 -10.32 -8.60 -5.90
C LEU A 151 -10.69 -9.24 -7.25
N SER A 152 -11.72 -8.70 -7.92
CA SER A 152 -12.10 -9.13 -9.27
C SER A 152 -11.00 -8.76 -10.28
N ILE A 153 -10.44 -9.75 -10.98
CA ILE A 153 -9.45 -9.54 -12.05
C ILE A 153 -10.10 -8.82 -13.25
N GLU A 154 -11.34 -9.14 -13.59
CA GLU A 154 -12.09 -8.44 -14.62
C GLU A 154 -12.26 -6.97 -14.27
N GLY A 155 -12.72 -6.67 -13.06
CA GLY A 155 -12.83 -5.29 -12.54
C GLY A 155 -11.49 -4.55 -12.56
N LEU A 156 -10.40 -5.19 -12.10
CA LEU A 156 -9.05 -4.62 -12.17
C LEU A 156 -8.61 -4.31 -13.59
N ASN A 157 -8.89 -5.19 -14.55
CA ASN A 157 -8.51 -5.01 -15.94
C ASN A 157 -9.33 -3.94 -16.67
N ALA A 158 -10.57 -3.68 -16.25
CA ALA A 158 -11.41 -2.60 -16.75
C ALA A 158 -10.92 -1.21 -16.31
N LEU A 159 -10.15 -1.11 -15.22
CA LEU A 159 -9.66 0.15 -14.70
C LEU A 159 -8.52 0.74 -15.54
N HIS A 160 -8.43 2.08 -15.54
CA HIS A 160 -7.26 2.78 -16.04
C HIS A 160 -5.98 2.28 -15.32
N PRO A 161 -4.84 2.09 -16.01
CA PRO A 161 -3.61 1.54 -15.41
C PRO A 161 -3.15 2.27 -14.12
N ALA A 162 -3.29 3.58 -14.07
CA ALA A 162 -2.93 4.34 -12.86
C ALA A 162 -3.79 3.94 -11.65
N MET A 163 -5.10 3.76 -11.84
CA MET A 163 -6.02 3.37 -10.79
C MET A 163 -5.81 1.92 -10.37
N ARG A 164 -5.67 1.00 -11.33
CA ARG A 164 -5.33 -0.40 -11.08
C ARG A 164 -4.08 -0.54 -10.20
N ARG A 165 -3.01 0.20 -10.53
CA ARG A 165 -1.76 0.20 -9.74
C ARG A 165 -1.96 0.72 -8.33
N ARG A 166 -2.81 1.73 -8.11
CA ARG A 166 -3.15 2.24 -6.78
C ARG A 166 -3.84 1.18 -5.95
N ILE A 167 -4.83 0.51 -6.53
CA ILE A 167 -5.56 -0.56 -5.86
C ILE A 167 -4.65 -1.73 -5.52
N LEU A 168 -3.78 -2.15 -6.44
CA LEU A 168 -2.82 -3.21 -6.17
C LEU A 168 -1.83 -2.84 -5.04
N ARG A 169 -1.37 -1.59 -4.98
CA ARG A 169 -0.55 -1.09 -3.85
C ARG A 169 -1.33 -1.09 -2.54
N GLN A 170 -2.58 -0.66 -2.56
CA GLN A 170 -3.45 -0.67 -1.39
C GLN A 170 -3.68 -2.10 -0.89
N ALA A 171 -3.92 -3.06 -1.78
CA ALA A 171 -4.12 -4.46 -1.43
C ALA A 171 -2.89 -5.04 -0.72
N VAL A 172 -1.69 -4.83 -1.28
CA VAL A 172 -0.44 -5.28 -0.66
C VAL A 172 -0.16 -4.54 0.65
N GLY A 173 -0.52 -3.24 0.71
CA GLY A 173 -0.34 -2.40 1.90
C GLY A 173 -1.15 -2.85 3.13
N GLN A 174 -2.19 -3.68 2.96
CA GLN A 174 -2.91 -4.28 4.08
C GLN A 174 -2.08 -5.33 4.82
N PHE A 175 -1.11 -5.94 4.15
CA PHE A 175 -0.28 -7.01 4.71
C PHE A 175 1.12 -6.55 5.13
N GLN A 176 1.65 -5.48 4.55
CA GLN A 176 3.00 -5.01 4.82
C GLN A 176 3.06 -3.48 4.89
N LYS A 177 3.93 -2.97 5.80
CA LYS A 177 4.12 -1.51 5.97
C LYS A 177 4.96 -0.87 4.86
N LYS A 178 5.82 -1.67 4.21
CA LYS A 178 6.71 -1.20 3.15
C LYS A 178 5.98 -1.24 1.81
N ASP A 179 6.01 -0.13 1.08
CA ASP A 179 5.45 -0.07 -0.28
C ASP A 179 6.16 -1.04 -1.23
N ILE A 180 5.41 -1.61 -2.16
CA ILE A 180 5.95 -2.52 -3.18
C ILE A 180 6.81 -1.76 -4.19
N SER A 181 7.88 -2.42 -4.64
CA SER A 181 8.73 -1.89 -5.70
C SER A 181 8.03 -1.89 -7.06
N ALA A 182 8.52 -1.07 -8.00
CA ALA A 182 8.02 -1.06 -9.36
C ALA A 182 8.08 -2.45 -10.03
N LYS A 183 9.14 -3.23 -9.73
CA LYS A 183 9.30 -4.61 -10.24
C LYS A 183 8.22 -5.55 -9.69
N GLN A 184 7.93 -5.46 -8.40
CA GLN A 184 6.88 -6.28 -7.78
C GLN A 184 5.49 -5.89 -8.30
N LEU A 185 5.24 -4.59 -8.48
CA LEU A 185 3.99 -4.11 -9.04
C LEU A 185 3.78 -4.60 -10.49
N ALA A 186 4.81 -4.54 -11.32
CA ALA A 186 4.75 -5.08 -12.68
C ALA A 186 4.49 -6.60 -12.69
N ALA A 187 5.14 -7.36 -11.81
CA ALA A 187 4.90 -8.79 -11.67
C ALA A 187 3.45 -9.10 -11.23
N LEU A 188 2.87 -8.25 -10.38
CA LEU A 188 1.48 -8.38 -9.97
C LEU A 188 0.51 -8.04 -11.12
N GLU A 189 0.80 -7.01 -11.94
CA GLU A 189 0.04 -6.72 -13.16
C GLU A 189 0.12 -7.87 -14.18
N ASP A 190 1.28 -8.52 -14.30
CA ASP A 190 1.45 -9.69 -15.17
C ASP A 190 0.65 -10.90 -14.66
N LEU A 191 0.54 -11.08 -13.32
CA LEU A 191 -0.25 -12.16 -12.72
C LEU A 191 -1.73 -12.06 -13.11
N LEU A 192 -2.28 -10.85 -13.28
CA LEU A 192 -3.67 -10.64 -13.71
C LEU A 192 -3.97 -11.18 -15.12
N ARG A 193 -2.93 -11.37 -15.94
CA ARG A 193 -3.04 -11.86 -17.33
C ARG A 193 -2.76 -13.35 -17.46
N LYS A 194 -2.27 -13.97 -16.38
CA LYS A 194 -1.93 -15.39 -16.38
C LYS A 194 -3.16 -16.25 -16.11
N GLU A 195 -3.06 -17.52 -16.50
CA GLU A 195 -4.07 -18.53 -16.22
C GLU A 195 -4.26 -18.73 -14.71
N SER A 196 -5.43 -19.27 -14.34
CA SER A 196 -5.75 -19.61 -12.95
C SER A 196 -4.72 -20.57 -12.35
N GLY A 197 -4.51 -20.45 -11.03
CA GLY A 197 -3.53 -21.24 -10.28
C GLY A 197 -2.11 -20.69 -10.31
N LYS A 198 -1.82 -19.61 -11.03
CA LYS A 198 -0.51 -18.95 -10.98
C LYS A 198 -0.38 -18.10 -9.73
N GLN A 199 0.82 -18.12 -9.14
CA GLN A 199 1.12 -17.50 -7.86
C GLN A 199 2.35 -16.61 -7.96
N LEU A 200 2.43 -15.62 -7.06
CA LEU A 200 3.56 -14.71 -6.89
C LEU A 200 3.82 -14.54 -5.39
N ASP A 201 5.02 -14.89 -4.95
CA ASP A 201 5.43 -14.73 -3.56
C ASP A 201 6.10 -13.37 -3.34
N PHE A 202 5.75 -12.71 -2.24
CA PHE A 202 6.31 -11.47 -1.75
C PHE A 202 7.11 -11.70 -0.46
N PRO A 203 7.95 -10.75 -0.04
CA PRO A 203 8.56 -10.77 1.28
C PRO A 203 7.52 -10.90 2.41
N GLU A 204 7.97 -11.29 3.60
CA GLU A 204 7.15 -11.42 4.81
C GLU A 204 6.00 -12.45 4.69
N GLY A 205 6.14 -13.42 3.76
CA GLY A 205 5.19 -14.51 3.59
C GLY A 205 3.89 -14.12 2.89
N LEU A 206 3.79 -12.91 2.33
CA LEU A 206 2.64 -12.52 1.52
C LEU A 206 2.69 -13.26 0.17
N ARG A 207 1.54 -13.77 -0.26
CA ARG A 207 1.32 -14.43 -1.56
C ARG A 207 0.16 -13.78 -2.29
N ALA A 208 0.31 -13.60 -3.59
CA ALA A 208 -0.78 -13.27 -4.49
C ALA A 208 -1.02 -14.43 -5.45
N GLU A 209 -2.27 -14.76 -5.70
CA GLU A 209 -2.69 -15.87 -6.55
C GLU A 209 -3.85 -15.46 -7.45
N ASN A 210 -3.84 -15.92 -8.70
CA ASN A 210 -5.01 -15.85 -9.56
C ASN A 210 -5.86 -17.13 -9.35
N ARG A 211 -7.00 -17.00 -8.67
CA ARG A 211 -7.98 -18.08 -8.45
C ARG A 211 -9.22 -17.81 -9.27
N TYR A 212 -9.37 -18.46 -10.42
CA TYR A 212 -10.59 -18.42 -11.27
C TYR A 212 -11.12 -17.00 -11.53
N GLY A 213 -10.24 -16.08 -11.95
CA GLY A 213 -10.62 -14.69 -12.22
C GLY A 213 -10.65 -13.78 -10.98
N THR A 214 -10.23 -14.28 -9.83
CA THR A 214 -10.07 -13.53 -8.59
C THR A 214 -8.59 -13.42 -8.23
N LEU A 215 -8.11 -12.20 -7.99
CA LEU A 215 -6.80 -11.97 -7.39
C LEU A 215 -6.95 -12.10 -5.88
N VAL A 216 -6.32 -13.11 -5.28
CA VAL A 216 -6.31 -13.36 -3.85
C VAL A 216 -4.94 -13.03 -3.29
N LEU A 217 -4.90 -12.14 -2.29
CA LEU A 217 -3.72 -11.86 -1.49
C LEU A 217 -3.94 -12.43 -0.09
N SER A 218 -2.99 -13.21 0.40
CA SER A 218 -3.05 -13.80 1.74
C SER A 218 -1.64 -13.98 2.31
N ARG A 219 -1.53 -14.02 3.62
CA ARG A 219 -0.29 -14.50 4.23
C ARG A 219 -0.25 -16.01 4.13
N ARG A 220 0.88 -16.54 3.69
CA ARG A 220 1.13 -17.98 3.77
C ARG A 220 1.07 -18.36 5.26
N ALA A 221 0.09 -19.20 5.62
CA ALA A 221 0.12 -19.83 6.93
C ALA A 221 1.47 -20.54 7.08
N ALA A 222 2.12 -20.39 8.22
CA ALA A 222 3.40 -21.05 8.49
C ALA A 222 3.26 -22.58 8.37
N ASP A 223 2.06 -23.09 8.52
CA ASP A 223 1.62 -24.43 8.24
C ASP A 223 0.53 -24.40 7.16
N ALA A 224 0.93 -24.32 5.89
CA ALA A 224 0.02 -24.77 4.85
C ALA A 224 -0.27 -26.26 5.17
N PRO A 225 -1.54 -26.68 5.27
CA PRO A 225 -1.85 -28.07 5.51
C PRO A 225 -1.06 -28.90 4.50
N ARG A 226 -0.28 -29.84 4.99
CA ARG A 226 0.36 -30.85 4.15
C ARG A 226 -0.76 -31.44 3.32
N GLY A 227 -0.60 -31.42 2.00
CA GLY A 227 -1.64 -31.93 1.12
C GLY A 227 -2.17 -33.26 1.68
N PHE A 228 -3.46 -33.30 1.90
CA PHE A 228 -4.12 -34.50 2.35
C PHE A 228 -4.63 -35.28 1.13
N CYS A 229 -4.73 -36.58 1.27
CA CYS A 229 -5.27 -37.45 0.24
C CYS A 229 -6.17 -38.49 0.94
N TYR A 230 -7.45 -38.40 0.70
CA TYR A 230 -8.45 -39.30 1.22
C TYR A 230 -9.02 -40.13 0.09
N ALA A 231 -9.10 -41.46 0.29
CA ALA A 231 -9.90 -42.30 -0.58
C ALA A 231 -11.37 -42.00 -0.34
N LEU A 232 -12.10 -41.65 -1.39
CA LEU A 232 -13.52 -41.34 -1.30
C LEU A 232 -14.34 -42.62 -1.55
N PRO A 233 -15.01 -43.19 -0.53
CA PRO A 233 -15.93 -44.30 -0.73
C PRO A 233 -17.15 -43.83 -1.51
N MET A 234 -17.73 -44.72 -2.30
CA MET A 234 -18.99 -44.48 -2.99
C MET A 234 -20.15 -44.58 -2.02
N GLU A 235 -21.12 -43.67 -2.12
CA GLU A 235 -22.36 -43.66 -1.34
C GLU A 235 -22.16 -43.47 0.18
N GLU A 236 -20.96 -43.05 0.61
CA GLU A 236 -20.67 -42.71 2.00
C GLU A 236 -20.15 -41.30 2.13
N GLU A 237 -20.61 -40.60 3.16
CA GLU A 237 -20.11 -39.28 3.49
C GLU A 237 -18.82 -39.38 4.30
N ILE A 238 -17.75 -38.74 3.83
CA ILE A 238 -16.49 -38.63 4.56
C ILE A 238 -16.22 -37.18 4.98
N PHE A 239 -15.92 -36.99 6.25
CA PHE A 239 -15.50 -35.70 6.74
C PHE A 239 -13.99 -35.54 6.63
N ILE A 240 -13.53 -34.46 5.99
CA ILE A 240 -12.12 -34.10 5.82
C ILE A 240 -11.77 -32.97 6.82
N PRO A 241 -11.14 -33.30 7.96
CA PRO A 241 -10.89 -32.33 9.04
C PRO A 241 -10.00 -31.19 8.61
N GLU A 242 -9.01 -31.44 7.76
CA GLU A 242 -8.05 -30.45 7.29
C GLU A 242 -8.69 -29.36 6.40
N ALA A 243 -9.75 -29.69 5.70
CA ALA A 243 -10.53 -28.78 4.87
C ALA A 243 -11.81 -28.27 5.56
N GLY A 244 -12.23 -28.94 6.66
CA GLY A 244 -13.48 -28.62 7.36
C GLY A 244 -14.73 -28.89 6.52
N ILE A 245 -14.67 -29.84 5.56
CA ILE A 245 -15.75 -30.16 4.63
C ILE A 245 -16.14 -31.63 4.74
N ALA A 246 -17.41 -31.93 4.46
CA ALA A 246 -17.90 -33.28 4.23
C ALA A 246 -18.06 -33.51 2.71
N VAL A 247 -17.61 -34.65 2.24
CA VAL A 247 -17.67 -35.03 0.83
C VAL A 247 -18.47 -36.31 0.70
N LEU A 248 -19.48 -36.30 -0.15
CA LEU A 248 -20.27 -37.46 -0.56
C LEU A 248 -20.09 -37.67 -2.06
N VAL A 249 -19.76 -38.91 -2.44
CA VAL A 249 -19.68 -39.30 -3.84
C VAL A 249 -20.81 -40.28 -4.11
N SER A 250 -21.71 -39.93 -5.02
CA SER A 250 -22.81 -40.75 -5.45
C SER A 250 -22.79 -41.01 -6.95
N LEU A 251 -23.31 -42.15 -7.37
CA LEU A 251 -23.48 -42.48 -8.79
C LEU A 251 -24.89 -42.10 -9.20
N ASP A 252 -25.01 -41.26 -10.24
CA ASP A 252 -26.30 -40.90 -10.82
C ASP A 252 -26.32 -41.28 -12.31
N GLU A 253 -27.37 -41.98 -12.71
CA GLU A 253 -27.56 -42.36 -14.11
C GLU A 253 -28.13 -41.26 -15.00
N LYS A 254 -28.51 -40.11 -14.40
CA LYS A 254 -29.05 -38.96 -15.10
C LYS A 254 -28.11 -37.77 -15.07
N LYS A 255 -28.11 -36.99 -16.17
CA LYS A 255 -27.44 -35.68 -16.17
C LYS A 255 -28.03 -34.79 -15.06
N VAL A 256 -27.26 -34.52 -14.04
CA VAL A 256 -27.63 -33.61 -12.94
C VAL A 256 -27.43 -32.20 -13.39
N GLU A 257 -28.44 -31.35 -13.25
CA GLU A 257 -28.27 -29.88 -13.37
C GLU A 257 -27.58 -29.37 -12.10
N ILE A 258 -26.38 -28.80 -12.27
CA ILE A 258 -25.59 -28.24 -11.18
C ILE A 258 -26.23 -26.91 -10.76
N SER A 259 -26.73 -26.81 -9.55
CA SER A 259 -27.16 -25.54 -8.99
C SER A 259 -25.97 -24.74 -8.47
N ALA A 260 -25.99 -23.42 -8.65
CA ALA A 260 -24.92 -22.52 -8.21
C ALA A 260 -24.77 -22.43 -6.65
N GLU A 261 -25.70 -23.02 -5.91
CA GLU A 261 -25.74 -22.96 -4.45
C GLU A 261 -25.04 -24.12 -3.75
N THR A 262 -24.63 -25.16 -4.45
CA THR A 262 -23.93 -26.31 -3.90
C THR A 262 -22.58 -26.51 -4.58
N CYS A 263 -21.52 -26.77 -3.78
CA CYS A 263 -20.20 -27.17 -4.30
C CYS A 263 -20.27 -28.60 -4.86
N THR A 264 -20.93 -28.78 -5.99
CA THR A 264 -21.12 -30.07 -6.64
C THR A 264 -20.31 -30.11 -7.92
N ASN A 265 -19.46 -31.12 -8.10
CA ASN A 265 -18.76 -31.39 -9.34
C ASN A 265 -19.27 -32.71 -9.90
N VAL A 266 -19.47 -32.76 -11.21
CA VAL A 266 -19.91 -33.96 -11.93
C VAL A 266 -18.78 -34.48 -12.80
N PHE A 267 -18.43 -35.74 -12.62
CA PHE A 267 -17.38 -36.41 -13.37
C PHE A 267 -17.97 -37.58 -14.19
N ASP A 268 -17.37 -37.84 -15.33
CA ASP A 268 -17.72 -39.01 -16.16
C ASP A 268 -17.07 -40.27 -15.53
N TYR A 269 -17.90 -41.12 -14.96
CA TYR A 269 -17.46 -42.31 -14.24
C TYR A 269 -16.55 -43.25 -15.07
N ASP A 270 -16.84 -43.38 -16.35
CA ASP A 270 -16.06 -44.26 -17.24
C ASP A 270 -14.64 -43.71 -17.51
N LYS A 271 -14.41 -42.44 -17.20
CA LYS A 271 -13.12 -41.79 -17.40
C LYS A 271 -12.25 -41.69 -16.17
N ILE A 272 -12.81 -41.85 -14.96
CA ILE A 272 -12.07 -41.65 -13.69
C ILE A 272 -11.67 -42.96 -13.01
N GLY A 273 -11.63 -44.06 -13.52
CA GLY A 273 -11.22 -45.31 -12.86
C GLY A 273 -11.97 -45.56 -11.54
N HIS A 274 -11.74 -46.74 -10.95
CA HIS A 274 -12.55 -47.20 -9.81
C HIS A 274 -12.16 -46.62 -8.42
N THR A 275 -11.18 -45.71 -8.34
CA THR A 275 -10.76 -45.14 -7.05
C THR A 275 -10.65 -43.64 -7.17
N LEU A 276 -11.44 -42.89 -6.39
CA LEU A 276 -11.41 -41.44 -6.29
C LEU A 276 -10.62 -41.07 -5.05
N PHE A 277 -9.79 -40.03 -5.22
CA PHE A 277 -9.04 -39.39 -4.13
C PHE A 277 -9.35 -37.91 -4.10
N CYS A 278 -9.40 -37.35 -2.89
CA CYS A 278 -9.54 -35.92 -2.61
C CYS A 278 -8.31 -35.37 -1.87
#